data_4e0d78d1b104673c3947a0c2053f6c27
#
_entry.id   4e0d78d1b104673c3947a0c2053f6c27
#
_cell.length_a   1.000
_cell.length_b   1.000
_cell.length_c   1.000
_cell.angle_alpha   90.00
_cell.angle_beta   90.00
_cell.angle_gamma   90.00
#
_symmetry.space_group_name_H-M   'P 1'
#
loop_
_entity.id
_entity.type
_entity.pdbx_description
1 polymer ?
#
loop_
_entity_poly.entity_id
_entity_poly.type
_entity_poly.pdbx_seq_one_letter_code
_entity_poly.pdbx_strand_id
1 'polypeptide(L)'
;MSELSKLNVLALPFAVMIALFPASAKAPIWSSSDQYGTYSLNGYSWNNDVYGQGAGPQTISVHAVNQWNVWSNQPETDGIKSYPHQAFNVGKRLSAINNLSSSFNQSVPTGGRWNFAYDIWDSSNGYEIMLWTNYTGNPDGSGDVKPISYNYTSSGAAIPVYKGINVGGATWNVFEGWNKHKVISFLRTSKTNSETVDLKSILQWIKSKGYFGDIIVGSVQYGVEITSSPGGLNFDVNHWAVTSK
;
A
#
# COMPACT_ATOMS: atom_id res chain seq x y z
N MET A 1 -22.36 -51.31 -69.07
CA MET A 1 -22.09 -49.95 -68.76
C MET A 1 -22.30 -49.81 -67.26
N SER A 2 -21.25 -49.86 -66.49
CA SER A 2 -21.26 -49.82 -65.03
C SER A 2 -20.70 -48.44 -64.54
N GLU A 3 -21.57 -47.66 -63.87
CA GLU A 3 -21.16 -46.44 -63.23
C GLU A 3 -20.49 -46.77 -61.90
N LEU A 4 -19.22 -46.34 -61.73
CA LEU A 4 -18.46 -46.37 -60.48
C LEU A 4 -18.82 -45.12 -59.72
N SER A 5 -19.52 -45.27 -58.60
CA SER A 5 -19.72 -44.18 -57.64
C SER A 5 -18.43 -43.85 -56.85
N LYS A 6 -17.97 -42.59 -56.97
CA LYS A 6 -16.85 -42.07 -56.20
C LYS A 6 -17.31 -41.74 -54.78
N LEU A 7 -16.76 -42.43 -53.80
CA LEU A 7 -16.93 -42.14 -52.37
C LEU A 7 -16.01 -40.97 -52.01
N ASN A 8 -16.57 -39.82 -51.68
CA ASN A 8 -15.81 -38.68 -51.11
C ASN A 8 -15.63 -38.91 -49.61
N VAL A 9 -14.40 -39.19 -49.20
CA VAL A 9 -14.03 -39.22 -47.77
C VAL A 9 -13.75 -37.80 -47.31
N LEU A 10 -14.63 -37.22 -46.49
CA LEU A 10 -14.40 -35.96 -45.79
C LEU A 10 -13.44 -36.20 -44.63
N ALA A 11 -12.24 -35.69 -44.72
CA ALA A 11 -11.30 -35.65 -43.60
C ALA A 11 -11.70 -34.49 -42.66
N LEU A 12 -12.13 -34.78 -41.45
CA LEU A 12 -12.33 -33.80 -40.36
C LEU A 12 -11.00 -33.40 -39.77
N PRO A 13 -10.69 -32.12 -39.60
CA PRO A 13 -9.47 -31.71 -38.92
C PRO A 13 -9.58 -31.99 -37.43
N PHE A 14 -8.62 -32.75 -36.89
CA PHE A 14 -8.45 -32.92 -35.46
C PHE A 14 -7.90 -31.61 -34.87
N ALA A 15 -8.75 -30.84 -34.17
CA ALA A 15 -8.31 -29.69 -33.38
C ALA A 15 -7.62 -30.19 -32.11
N VAL A 16 -6.29 -30.06 -32.04
CA VAL A 16 -5.53 -30.30 -30.80
C VAL A 16 -5.81 -29.14 -29.84
N MET A 17 -6.63 -29.39 -28.84
CA MET A 17 -6.89 -28.48 -27.76
C MET A 17 -5.67 -28.50 -26.82
N ILE A 18 -4.76 -27.51 -26.94
CA ILE A 18 -3.68 -27.31 -25.98
C ILE A 18 -4.32 -26.72 -24.72
N ALA A 19 -4.48 -27.55 -23.69
CA ALA A 19 -4.86 -27.09 -22.37
C ALA A 19 -3.71 -26.25 -21.79
N LEU A 20 -3.86 -24.93 -21.79
CA LEU A 20 -3.00 -24.02 -21.02
C LEU A 20 -3.29 -24.27 -19.54
N PHE A 21 -2.47 -25.07 -18.89
CA PHE A 21 -2.46 -25.16 -17.43
C PHE A 21 -1.96 -23.81 -16.89
N PRO A 22 -2.69 -23.15 -15.96
CA PRO A 22 -2.18 -21.95 -15.32
C PRO A 22 -0.87 -22.34 -14.61
N ALA A 23 0.19 -21.53 -14.81
CA ALA A 23 1.45 -21.70 -14.10
C ALA A 23 1.14 -21.72 -12.60
N SER A 24 1.54 -22.78 -11.91
CA SER A 24 1.36 -22.91 -10.47
C SER A 24 2.03 -21.71 -9.80
N ALA A 25 1.27 -20.88 -9.11
CA ALA A 25 1.81 -19.77 -8.34
C ALA A 25 2.82 -20.33 -7.33
N LYS A 26 4.04 -19.80 -7.35
CA LYS A 26 5.11 -20.23 -6.43
C LYS A 26 4.63 -20.01 -5.00
N ALA A 27 4.78 -21.02 -4.14
CA ALA A 27 4.44 -20.91 -2.73
C ALA A 27 5.21 -19.74 -2.09
N PRO A 28 4.62 -19.01 -1.11
CA PRO A 28 5.31 -17.96 -0.41
C PRO A 28 6.50 -18.51 0.37
N ILE A 29 7.57 -17.72 0.51
CA ILE A 29 8.74 -18.07 1.34
C ILE A 29 8.41 -17.98 2.83
N TRP A 30 7.40 -17.20 3.18
CA TRP A 30 6.83 -17.10 4.53
C TRP A 30 5.38 -16.63 4.45
N SER A 31 4.57 -17.10 5.41
CA SER A 31 3.17 -16.67 5.57
C SER A 31 2.77 -16.77 7.04
N SER A 32 1.93 -15.86 7.51
CA SER A 32 1.38 -15.89 8.86
C SER A 32 -0.04 -15.33 8.93
N SER A 33 -0.86 -15.98 9.74
CA SER A 33 -2.17 -15.47 10.18
C SER A 33 -2.14 -14.96 11.62
N ASP A 34 -0.98 -15.00 12.27
CA ASP A 34 -0.81 -14.45 13.62
C ASP A 34 -1.03 -12.94 13.59
N GLN A 35 -1.74 -12.41 14.58
CA GLN A 35 -2.12 -10.99 14.67
C GLN A 35 -0.92 -10.05 14.47
N TYR A 36 0.22 -10.36 15.08
CA TYR A 36 1.47 -9.61 14.98
C TYR A 36 2.59 -10.46 14.40
N GLY A 37 2.25 -11.40 13.50
CA GLY A 37 3.24 -12.23 12.81
C GLY A 37 4.26 -11.37 12.08
N THR A 38 5.56 -11.63 12.31
CA THR A 38 6.67 -10.87 11.72
C THR A 38 7.65 -11.77 11.00
N TYR A 39 8.26 -11.23 9.95
CA TYR A 39 9.34 -11.87 9.21
C TYR A 39 10.39 -10.84 8.82
N SER A 40 11.66 -11.25 8.74
CA SER A 40 12.76 -10.36 8.33
C SER A 40 13.64 -11.04 7.31
N LEU A 41 14.01 -10.29 6.26
CA LEU A 41 14.91 -10.78 5.21
C LEU A 41 15.64 -9.61 4.54
N ASN A 42 16.95 -9.68 4.41
CA ASN A 42 17.79 -8.73 3.67
C ASN A 42 17.57 -7.25 4.07
N GLY A 43 17.43 -6.97 5.37
CA GLY A 43 17.26 -5.61 5.90
C GLY A 43 15.82 -5.07 5.82
N TYR A 44 14.89 -5.86 5.32
CA TYR A 44 13.46 -5.58 5.37
C TYR A 44 12.77 -6.44 6.43
N SER A 45 11.66 -5.94 6.96
CA SER A 45 10.76 -6.70 7.82
C SER A 45 9.32 -6.58 7.34
N TRP A 46 8.51 -7.61 7.61
CA TRP A 46 7.06 -7.62 7.35
C TRP A 46 6.32 -7.83 8.66
N ASN A 47 5.18 -7.22 8.79
CA ASN A 47 4.29 -7.39 9.93
C ASN A 47 2.85 -7.53 9.45
N ASN A 48 2.11 -8.51 10.00
CA ASN A 48 0.69 -8.69 9.72
C ASN A 48 -0.18 -7.61 10.37
N ASP A 49 0.24 -7.10 11.52
CA ASP A 49 -0.22 -5.91 12.23
C ASP A 49 -1.75 -5.73 12.29
N VAL A 50 -2.44 -6.68 12.90
CA VAL A 50 -3.90 -6.67 13.11
C VAL A 50 -4.19 -6.16 14.52
N TYR A 51 -4.52 -4.88 14.68
CA TYR A 51 -4.66 -4.23 15.99
C TYR A 51 -6.04 -3.67 16.28
N GLY A 52 -6.90 -3.54 15.27
CA GLY A 52 -8.19 -2.87 15.42
C GLY A 52 -9.21 -3.67 16.20
N GLN A 53 -10.05 -2.98 16.96
CA GLN A 53 -11.12 -3.63 17.69
C GLN A 53 -12.10 -4.35 16.74
N GLY A 54 -12.42 -5.61 17.05
CA GLY A 54 -13.31 -6.42 16.24
C GLY A 54 -12.74 -6.84 14.88
N ALA A 55 -11.40 -6.82 14.74
CA ALA A 55 -10.76 -7.28 13.51
C ALA A 55 -11.09 -8.74 13.20
N GLY A 56 -11.28 -9.02 11.93
CA GLY A 56 -11.48 -10.35 11.36
C GLY A 56 -10.16 -11.04 10.96
N PRO A 57 -10.25 -12.21 10.32
CA PRO A 57 -9.07 -12.96 9.91
C PRO A 57 -8.30 -12.27 8.80
N GLN A 58 -6.97 -12.39 8.89
CA GLN A 58 -6.03 -11.84 7.93
C GLN A 58 -4.80 -12.74 7.82
N THR A 59 -4.24 -12.84 6.62
CA THR A 59 -3.01 -13.59 6.35
C THR A 59 -2.10 -12.75 5.46
N ILE A 60 -0.87 -12.51 5.90
CA ILE A 60 0.19 -11.93 5.10
C ILE A 60 1.05 -13.03 4.50
N SER A 61 1.49 -12.88 3.25
CA SER A 61 2.33 -13.84 2.54
C SER A 61 3.46 -13.12 1.82
N VAL A 62 4.70 -13.53 2.04
CA VAL A 62 5.92 -12.98 1.43
C VAL A 62 6.42 -13.94 0.36
N HIS A 63 6.60 -13.47 -0.86
CA HIS A 63 7.04 -14.26 -2.02
C HIS A 63 8.49 -13.98 -2.40
N ALA A 64 8.93 -12.73 -2.20
CA ALA A 64 10.29 -12.26 -2.39
C ALA A 64 10.54 -11.02 -1.52
N VAL A 65 11.79 -10.55 -1.44
CA VAL A 65 12.17 -9.33 -0.68
C VAL A 65 11.34 -8.10 -1.06
N ASN A 66 10.87 -8.04 -2.29
CA ASN A 66 10.13 -6.90 -2.83
C ASN A 66 8.71 -7.25 -3.27
N GLN A 67 8.21 -8.45 -2.93
CA GLN A 67 6.90 -8.94 -3.35
C GLN A 67 6.18 -9.68 -2.21
N TRP A 68 4.98 -9.24 -1.89
CA TRP A 68 4.13 -9.82 -0.85
C TRP A 68 2.66 -9.46 -1.09
N ASN A 69 1.78 -10.15 -0.40
CA ASN A 69 0.35 -9.85 -0.44
C ASN A 69 -0.32 -10.12 0.89
N VAL A 70 -1.53 -9.61 1.02
CA VAL A 70 -2.43 -9.85 2.15
C VAL A 70 -3.78 -10.31 1.64
N TRP A 71 -4.27 -11.41 2.20
CA TRP A 71 -5.69 -11.72 2.20
C TRP A 71 -6.29 -11.25 3.52
N SER A 72 -7.40 -10.50 3.47
CA SER A 72 -8.04 -9.94 4.66
C SER A 72 -9.56 -9.97 4.54
N ASN A 73 -10.25 -10.38 5.61
CA ASN A 73 -11.72 -10.38 5.70
C ASN A 73 -12.15 -9.60 6.95
N GLN A 74 -12.12 -8.28 6.83
CA GLN A 74 -12.48 -7.37 7.93
C GLN A 74 -13.96 -6.99 7.84
N PRO A 75 -14.67 -6.94 8.99
CA PRO A 75 -16.07 -6.57 9.02
C PRO A 75 -16.30 -5.12 8.58
N GLU A 76 -17.51 -4.81 8.10
CA GLU A 76 -17.93 -3.45 7.75
C GLU A 76 -18.31 -2.62 8.98
N THR A 77 -17.33 -2.41 9.85
CA THR A 77 -17.45 -1.54 11.02
C THR A 77 -16.42 -0.43 10.97
N ASP A 78 -16.61 0.62 11.76
CA ASP A 78 -15.69 1.74 11.78
C ASP A 78 -14.33 1.42 12.43
N GLY A 79 -13.36 2.27 12.18
CA GLY A 79 -11.99 2.17 12.67
C GLY A 79 -11.12 1.23 11.83
N ILE A 80 -9.83 1.56 11.77
CA ILE A 80 -8.82 0.76 11.09
C ILE A 80 -8.66 -0.56 11.82
N LYS A 81 -8.65 -1.68 11.08
CA LYS A 81 -8.51 -3.03 11.62
C LYS A 81 -7.07 -3.52 11.61
N SER A 82 -6.30 -3.12 10.62
CA SER A 82 -4.92 -3.58 10.45
C SER A 82 -4.12 -2.64 9.56
N TYR A 83 -2.79 -2.73 9.70
CA TYR A 83 -1.83 -2.14 8.77
C TYR A 83 -0.73 -3.16 8.43
N PRO A 84 -1.04 -4.23 7.68
CA PRO A 84 -0.01 -5.12 7.18
C PRO A 84 0.94 -4.34 6.28
N HIS A 85 2.24 -4.45 6.58
CA HIS A 85 3.25 -3.64 5.91
C HIS A 85 4.60 -4.34 5.78
N GLN A 86 5.41 -3.82 4.88
CA GLN A 86 6.84 -4.05 4.78
C GLN A 86 7.57 -2.80 5.27
N ALA A 87 8.67 -2.95 6.02
CA ALA A 87 9.44 -1.85 6.58
C ALA A 87 10.92 -1.94 6.21
N PHE A 88 11.56 -0.78 6.09
CA PHE A 88 13.00 -0.59 5.92
C PHE A 88 13.49 0.47 6.93
N ASN A 89 14.50 0.14 7.73
CA ASN A 89 15.07 1.08 8.70
C ASN A 89 16.15 1.96 8.04
N VAL A 90 15.95 3.26 8.03
CA VAL A 90 16.91 4.26 7.51
C VAL A 90 17.98 4.60 8.55
N GLY A 91 17.57 4.93 9.77
CA GLY A 91 18.45 5.20 10.91
C GLY A 91 19.41 6.37 10.74
N LYS A 92 19.12 7.36 9.87
CA LYS A 92 20.01 8.48 9.55
C LYS A 92 19.35 9.83 9.80
N ARG A 93 20.15 10.83 10.18
CA ARG A 93 19.69 12.23 10.20
C ARG A 93 19.29 12.69 8.80
N LEU A 94 18.18 13.43 8.70
CA LEU A 94 17.69 13.92 7.42
C LEU A 94 18.75 14.75 6.67
N SER A 95 19.56 15.53 7.39
CA SER A 95 20.66 16.31 6.79
C SER A 95 21.80 15.45 6.24
N ALA A 96 22.00 14.24 6.77
CA ALA A 96 23.02 13.29 6.34
C ALA A 96 22.58 12.36 5.19
N ILE A 97 21.33 12.44 4.79
CA ILE A 97 20.77 11.63 3.69
C ILE A 97 21.02 12.35 2.35
N ASN A 98 21.79 11.74 1.46
CA ASN A 98 21.99 12.27 0.12
C ASN A 98 20.83 11.93 -0.82
N ASN A 99 20.31 10.70 -0.73
CA ASN A 99 19.14 10.25 -1.47
C ASN A 99 18.28 9.35 -0.58
N LEU A 100 16.97 9.59 -0.57
CA LEU A 100 15.98 8.69 0.00
C LEU A 100 14.79 8.66 -0.96
N SER A 101 14.67 7.57 -1.69
CA SER A 101 13.58 7.34 -2.64
C SER A 101 13.01 5.94 -2.48
N SER A 102 11.78 5.74 -2.90
CA SER A 102 11.14 4.44 -2.86
C SER A 102 10.30 4.22 -4.11
N SER A 103 10.33 3.00 -4.64
CA SER A 103 9.47 2.58 -5.74
C SER A 103 8.47 1.53 -5.28
N PHE A 104 7.26 1.60 -5.81
CA PHE A 104 6.22 0.60 -5.56
C PHE A 104 5.45 0.24 -6.83
N ASN A 105 4.86 -0.95 -6.81
CA ASN A 105 3.84 -1.42 -7.73
C ASN A 105 2.88 -2.30 -6.94
N GLN A 106 1.58 -2.03 -7.03
CA GLN A 106 0.54 -2.71 -6.28
C GLN A 106 -0.66 -3.05 -7.16
N SER A 107 -1.43 -4.06 -6.73
CA SER A 107 -2.78 -4.33 -7.24
C SER A 107 -3.77 -4.14 -6.11
N VAL A 108 -4.87 -3.44 -6.42
CA VAL A 108 -5.89 -3.09 -5.43
C VAL A 108 -7.17 -3.86 -5.69
N PRO A 109 -7.91 -4.28 -4.66
CA PRO A 109 -9.19 -4.97 -4.84
C PRO A 109 -10.29 -4.00 -5.28
N THR A 110 -11.37 -4.57 -5.78
CA THR A 110 -12.64 -3.87 -5.93
C THR A 110 -13.43 -3.99 -4.63
N GLY A 111 -13.89 -2.87 -4.09
CA GLY A 111 -14.68 -2.82 -2.84
C GLY A 111 -13.82 -2.72 -1.58
N GLY A 112 -14.47 -2.79 -0.41
CA GLY A 112 -13.87 -2.54 0.87
C GLY A 112 -13.57 -1.07 1.17
N ARG A 113 -12.97 -0.81 2.35
CA ARG A 113 -12.50 0.51 2.79
C ARG A 113 -11.05 0.38 3.23
N TRP A 114 -10.14 1.04 2.51
CA TRP A 114 -8.70 0.86 2.69
C TRP A 114 -7.92 2.03 2.09
N ASN A 115 -6.65 2.17 2.51
CA ASN A 115 -5.66 3.04 1.87
C ASN A 115 -4.29 2.37 1.83
N PHE A 116 -3.69 2.30 0.64
CA PHE A 116 -2.27 2.01 0.47
C PHE A 116 -1.47 3.26 0.77
N ALA A 117 -0.53 3.13 1.71
CA ALA A 117 0.25 4.26 2.19
C ALA A 117 1.69 3.88 2.53
N TYR A 118 2.58 4.85 2.36
CA TYR A 118 3.77 4.91 3.18
C TYR A 118 3.40 5.35 4.57
N ASP A 119 4.13 4.85 5.55
CA ASP A 119 4.13 5.32 6.93
C ASP A 119 5.59 5.50 7.37
N ILE A 120 6.01 6.76 7.46
CA ILE A 120 7.40 7.14 7.73
C ILE A 120 7.47 7.71 9.13
N TRP A 121 8.26 7.05 9.98
CA TRP A 121 8.46 7.42 11.37
C TRP A 121 9.82 8.08 11.59
N ASP A 122 9.86 9.10 12.41
CA ASP A 122 11.12 9.51 13.02
C ASP A 122 11.52 8.53 14.14
N SER A 123 12.81 8.51 14.51
CA SER A 123 13.32 7.54 15.48
C SER A 123 12.79 7.75 16.91
N SER A 124 12.17 8.90 17.21
CA SER A 124 11.54 9.17 18.50
C SER A 124 10.07 8.78 18.55
N ASN A 125 9.48 8.36 17.41
CA ASN A 125 8.05 8.15 17.23
C ASN A 125 7.18 9.39 17.55
N GLY A 126 7.76 10.58 17.39
CA GLY A 126 7.07 11.85 17.58
C GLY A 126 6.31 12.31 16.34
N TYR A 127 6.71 11.83 15.19
CA TYR A 127 6.13 12.17 13.87
C TYR A 127 5.84 10.93 13.06
N GLU A 128 4.62 10.87 12.55
CA GLU A 128 4.12 9.92 11.57
C GLU A 128 3.82 10.67 10.27
N ILE A 129 4.52 10.33 9.21
CA ILE A 129 4.32 10.95 7.89
C ILE A 129 3.72 9.90 6.96
N MET A 130 2.46 10.05 6.61
CA MET A 130 1.74 9.16 5.71
C MET A 130 1.71 9.70 4.28
N LEU A 131 1.98 8.84 3.30
CA LEU A 131 1.79 9.19 1.88
C LEU A 131 0.79 8.20 1.27
N TRP A 132 -0.44 8.62 1.10
CA TRP A 132 -1.51 7.80 0.54
C TRP A 132 -1.43 7.77 -0.98
N THR A 133 -1.09 6.63 -1.55
CA THR A 133 -0.86 6.45 -2.98
C THR A 133 -2.12 6.06 -3.74
N ASN A 134 -2.91 5.14 -3.16
CA ASN A 134 -4.24 4.76 -3.63
C ASN A 134 -5.13 4.40 -2.42
N TYR A 135 -6.41 4.75 -2.49
CA TYR A 135 -7.32 4.64 -1.34
C TYR A 135 -8.79 4.69 -1.76
N THR A 136 -9.67 4.14 -0.95
CA THR A 136 -11.12 4.37 -1.05
C THR A 136 -11.44 5.69 -0.33
N GLY A 137 -12.18 6.57 -0.93
CA GLY A 137 -12.37 7.94 -0.44
C GLY A 137 -11.86 8.95 -1.46
N ASN A 138 -11.83 10.24 -1.11
CA ASN A 138 -11.53 11.32 -2.02
C ASN A 138 -10.29 12.12 -1.60
N PRO A 139 -9.54 12.71 -2.55
CA PRO A 139 -8.34 13.48 -2.24
C PRO A 139 -8.60 14.79 -1.48
N ASP A 140 -9.85 15.25 -1.42
CA ASP A 140 -10.27 16.40 -0.64
C ASP A 140 -10.54 16.08 0.85
N GLY A 141 -10.36 14.84 1.27
CA GLY A 141 -10.58 14.36 2.63
C GLY A 141 -12.02 13.94 2.93
N SER A 142 -12.87 13.85 1.89
CA SER A 142 -14.22 13.30 1.99
C SER A 142 -14.25 11.79 1.69
N GLY A 143 -15.41 11.16 1.91
CA GLY A 143 -15.64 9.74 1.63
C GLY A 143 -15.42 8.85 2.84
N ASP A 144 -15.41 7.52 2.62
CA ASP A 144 -15.45 6.50 3.66
C ASP A 144 -14.12 6.34 4.40
N VAL A 145 -13.01 6.57 3.71
CA VAL A 145 -11.66 6.58 4.31
C VAL A 145 -11.10 7.99 4.19
N LYS A 146 -10.70 8.54 5.32
CA LYS A 146 -10.22 9.93 5.42
C LYS A 146 -9.06 10.03 6.40
N PRO A 147 -8.13 10.98 6.18
CA PRO A 147 -6.99 11.17 7.05
C PRO A 147 -7.41 11.76 8.40
N ILE A 148 -6.56 11.55 9.41
CA ILE A 148 -6.66 12.30 10.67
C ILE A 148 -6.47 13.78 10.35
N SER A 149 -7.33 14.62 10.90
CA SER A 149 -7.27 16.08 10.71
C SER A 149 -7.65 16.81 12.01
N TYR A 150 -7.06 17.97 12.26
CA TYR A 150 -7.54 18.87 13.32
C TYR A 150 -8.88 19.52 12.96
N ASN A 151 -9.18 19.65 11.68
CA ASN A 151 -10.35 20.35 11.21
C ASN A 151 -11.18 19.46 10.29
N TYR A 152 -12.49 19.47 10.54
CA TYR A 152 -13.47 18.74 9.73
C TYR A 152 -14.60 19.69 9.32
N THR A 153 -15.19 19.46 8.15
CA THR A 153 -16.42 20.11 7.72
C THR A 153 -17.60 19.63 8.56
N SER A 154 -18.73 20.33 8.50
CA SER A 154 -19.98 19.89 9.13
C SER A 154 -20.47 18.52 8.63
N SER A 155 -20.10 18.14 7.42
CA SER A 155 -20.36 16.80 6.84
C SER A 155 -19.31 15.74 7.23
N GLY A 156 -18.32 16.09 8.06
CA GLY A 156 -17.28 15.20 8.54
C GLY A 156 -16.15 14.90 7.55
N ALA A 157 -16.01 15.67 6.46
CA ALA A 157 -14.83 15.61 5.60
C ALA A 157 -13.63 16.27 6.29
N ALA A 158 -12.44 15.64 6.23
CA ALA A 158 -11.20 16.23 6.72
C ALA A 158 -10.84 17.47 5.88
N ILE A 159 -10.33 18.52 6.52
CA ILE A 159 -9.93 19.75 5.82
C ILE A 159 -8.41 19.76 5.66
N PRO A 160 -7.87 19.83 4.42
CA PRO A 160 -6.44 19.91 4.20
C PRO A 160 -5.87 21.26 4.61
N VAL A 161 -4.68 21.25 5.20
CA VAL A 161 -3.91 22.47 5.55
C VAL A 161 -3.19 23.05 4.33
N TYR A 162 -2.84 22.18 3.35
CA TYR A 162 -2.30 22.59 2.05
C TYR A 162 -2.98 21.82 0.93
N LYS A 163 -3.25 22.49 -0.20
CA LYS A 163 -3.86 21.88 -1.39
C LYS A 163 -2.94 21.98 -2.60
N GLY A 164 -2.89 20.91 -3.41
CA GLY A 164 -2.20 20.92 -4.68
C GLY A 164 -0.68 21.12 -4.57
N ILE A 165 -0.03 20.58 -3.53
CA ILE A 165 1.40 20.73 -3.34
C ILE A 165 2.15 19.76 -4.24
N ASN A 166 3.05 20.29 -5.08
CA ASN A 166 3.94 19.51 -5.93
C ASN A 166 5.25 19.25 -5.19
N VAL A 167 5.49 18.02 -4.77
CA VAL A 167 6.73 17.60 -4.09
C VAL A 167 6.93 16.10 -4.24
N GLY A 168 8.18 15.65 -4.28
CA GLY A 168 8.52 14.23 -4.33
C GLY A 168 8.06 13.50 -5.60
N GLY A 169 7.80 14.23 -6.68
CA GLY A 169 7.36 13.68 -7.97
C GLY A 169 5.84 13.63 -8.16
N ALA A 170 5.05 14.13 -7.20
CA ALA A 170 3.60 14.04 -7.23
C ALA A 170 2.90 15.29 -6.69
N THR A 171 1.58 15.36 -6.89
CA THR A 171 0.71 16.42 -6.36
C THR A 171 -0.14 15.86 -5.21
N TRP A 172 -0.17 16.60 -4.10
CA TRP A 172 -0.76 16.17 -2.85
C TRP A 172 -1.67 17.22 -2.24
N ASN A 173 -2.70 16.76 -1.55
CA ASN A 173 -3.36 17.53 -0.49
C ASN A 173 -2.80 17.05 0.85
N VAL A 174 -2.46 18.00 1.73
CA VAL A 174 -1.78 17.70 3.00
C VAL A 174 -2.72 17.97 4.15
N PHE A 175 -2.85 17.00 5.03
CA PHE A 175 -3.66 17.04 6.24
C PHE A 175 -2.75 16.91 7.47
N GLU A 176 -3.22 17.42 8.58
CA GLU A 176 -2.46 17.44 9.81
C GLU A 176 -3.38 17.12 10.98
N GLY A 177 -2.93 16.24 11.86
CA GLY A 177 -3.69 15.83 13.01
C GLY A 177 -2.81 15.28 14.14
N TRP A 178 -3.47 14.68 15.12
CA TRP A 178 -2.82 14.12 16.30
C TRP A 178 -3.39 12.75 16.65
N ASN A 179 -2.51 11.78 16.86
CA ASN A 179 -2.84 10.45 17.38
C ASN A 179 -1.71 9.97 18.30
N LYS A 180 -1.65 10.50 19.53
CA LYS A 180 -0.53 10.33 20.49
C LYS A 180 0.80 10.89 19.99
N HIS A 181 0.94 11.21 18.74
CA HIS A 181 2.05 11.82 18.03
C HIS A 181 1.49 12.74 16.92
N LYS A 182 2.35 13.52 16.31
CA LYS A 182 2.00 14.38 15.18
C LYS A 182 1.84 13.54 13.92
N VAL A 183 0.66 13.61 13.27
CA VAL A 183 0.37 12.94 12.00
C VAL A 183 0.32 13.97 10.88
N ILE A 184 1.05 13.73 9.79
CA ILE A 184 1.05 14.56 8.58
C ILE A 184 0.76 13.64 7.40
N SER A 185 -0.45 13.75 6.84
CA SER A 185 -0.91 12.86 5.77
C SER A 185 -0.95 13.59 4.43
N PHE A 186 -0.22 13.05 3.45
CA PHE A 186 -0.22 13.49 2.06
C PHE A 186 -1.13 12.55 1.26
N LEU A 187 -2.27 13.06 0.78
CA LEU A 187 -3.16 12.32 -0.10
C LEU A 187 -2.89 12.71 -1.55
N ARG A 188 -2.53 11.72 -2.39
CA ARG A 188 -2.37 11.97 -3.82
C ARG A 188 -3.64 12.52 -4.43
N THR A 189 -3.54 13.62 -5.18
CA THR A 189 -4.68 14.19 -5.91
C THR A 189 -5.10 13.31 -7.09
N SER A 190 -4.15 12.52 -7.63
CA SER A 190 -4.39 11.50 -8.65
C SER A 190 -3.84 10.16 -8.14
N LYS A 191 -4.73 9.24 -7.76
CA LYS A 191 -4.38 7.91 -7.24
C LYS A 191 -3.54 7.12 -8.25
N THR A 192 -2.57 6.35 -7.77
CA THR A 192 -1.71 5.52 -8.61
C THR A 192 -1.40 4.18 -7.97
N ASN A 193 -1.15 3.18 -8.81
CA ASN A 193 -0.74 1.85 -8.39
C ASN A 193 0.75 1.58 -8.60
N SER A 194 1.50 2.55 -9.16
CA SER A 194 2.92 2.36 -9.44
C SER A 194 3.62 3.70 -9.58
N GLU A 195 4.74 3.86 -8.89
CA GLU A 195 5.51 5.11 -8.89
C GLU A 195 6.88 4.94 -8.25
N THR A 196 7.77 5.92 -8.49
CA THR A 196 8.95 6.19 -7.66
C THR A 196 8.77 7.55 -6.98
N VAL A 197 8.80 7.56 -5.65
CA VAL A 197 8.60 8.75 -4.81
C VAL A 197 9.94 9.23 -4.27
N ASP A 198 10.24 10.52 -4.39
CA ASP A 198 11.36 11.17 -3.71
C ASP A 198 10.94 11.52 -2.27
N LEU A 199 11.16 10.59 -1.36
CA LEU A 199 10.82 10.73 0.05
C LEU A 199 11.64 11.82 0.73
N LYS A 200 12.91 12.01 0.29
CA LYS A 200 13.77 13.07 0.85
C LYS A 200 13.18 14.44 0.62
N SER A 201 12.74 14.73 -0.60
CA SER A 201 12.12 16.02 -0.94
C SER A 201 10.86 16.28 -0.12
N ILE A 202 10.03 15.25 0.13
CA ILE A 202 8.84 15.37 0.98
C ILE A 202 9.23 15.71 2.41
N LEU A 203 10.19 15.00 3.01
CA LEU A 203 10.66 15.26 4.37
C LEU A 203 11.30 16.66 4.49
N GLN A 204 12.06 17.10 3.48
CA GLN A 204 12.61 18.46 3.43
C GLN A 204 11.53 19.52 3.31
N TRP A 205 10.47 19.26 2.54
CA TRP A 205 9.32 20.16 2.45
C TRP A 205 8.65 20.31 3.82
N ILE A 206 8.40 19.21 4.55
CA ILE A 206 7.81 19.23 5.91
C ILE A 206 8.69 20.03 6.86
N LYS A 207 10.02 19.80 6.82
CA LYS A 207 11.00 20.57 7.60
C LYS A 207 10.94 22.06 7.26
N SER A 208 10.83 22.43 5.98
CA SER A 208 10.73 23.84 5.53
C SER A 208 9.47 24.55 6.02
N LYS A 209 8.42 23.79 6.37
CA LYS A 209 7.20 24.30 6.96
C LYS A 209 7.25 24.43 8.48
N GLY A 210 8.40 24.06 9.09
CA GLY A 210 8.63 24.20 10.53
C GLY A 210 8.02 23.11 11.40
N TYR A 211 7.57 21.99 10.80
CA TYR A 211 6.96 20.89 11.57
C TYR A 211 7.99 20.18 12.47
N PHE A 212 9.20 19.99 11.95
CA PHE A 212 10.31 19.41 12.71
C PHE A 212 11.66 19.98 12.23
N GLY A 213 12.71 19.79 13.06
CA GLY A 213 14.08 20.17 12.74
C GLY A 213 14.82 19.10 11.93
N ASP A 214 16.05 18.79 12.33
CA ASP A 214 16.85 17.74 11.71
C ASP A 214 16.61 16.39 12.41
N ILE A 215 15.50 15.77 12.12
CA ILE A 215 15.10 14.47 12.71
C ILE A 215 16.03 13.34 12.25
N ILE A 216 16.08 12.25 13.02
CA ILE A 216 16.58 10.97 12.55
C ILE A 216 15.40 10.26 11.90
N VAL A 217 15.47 10.01 10.58
CA VAL A 217 14.49 9.19 9.88
C VAL A 217 14.65 7.76 10.37
N GLY A 218 13.62 7.22 11.00
CA GLY A 218 13.60 5.87 11.57
C GLY A 218 13.23 4.83 10.51
N SER A 219 11.98 4.41 10.49
CA SER A 219 11.49 3.45 9.51
C SER A 219 10.74 4.12 8.36
N VAL A 220 10.91 3.58 7.16
CA VAL A 220 10.01 3.76 6.03
C VAL A 220 9.23 2.47 5.88
N GLN A 221 7.92 2.55 6.02
CA GLN A 221 7.00 1.43 5.86
C GLN A 221 6.15 1.64 4.61
N TYR A 222 5.69 0.56 4.00
CA TYR A 222 4.71 0.57 2.93
C TYR A 222 3.74 -0.57 3.12
N GLY A 223 2.45 -0.25 3.13
CA GLY A 223 1.42 -1.22 3.40
C GLY A 223 0.03 -0.72 3.05
N VAL A 224 -0.96 -1.40 3.60
CA VAL A 224 -2.37 -1.03 3.43
C VAL A 224 -3.06 -0.96 4.77
N GLU A 225 -3.59 0.22 5.14
CA GLU A 225 -4.56 0.31 6.22
C GLU A 225 -5.90 -0.23 5.75
N ILE A 226 -6.43 -1.21 6.47
CA ILE A 226 -7.69 -1.86 6.13
C ILE A 226 -8.72 -1.51 7.20
N THR A 227 -9.77 -0.79 6.81
CA THR A 227 -10.95 -0.52 7.64
C THR A 227 -12.00 -1.62 7.47
N SER A 228 -12.25 -2.06 6.23
CA SER A 228 -13.13 -3.20 5.96
C SER A 228 -12.76 -3.91 4.65
N SER A 229 -12.98 -5.22 4.61
CA SER A 229 -12.74 -6.08 3.43
C SER A 229 -13.70 -7.28 3.44
N PRO A 230 -15.03 -7.03 3.41
CA PRO A 230 -16.04 -8.07 3.61
C PRO A 230 -15.97 -9.12 2.51
N GLY A 231 -16.14 -10.39 2.90
CA GLY A 231 -16.06 -11.53 1.97
C GLY A 231 -14.64 -11.97 1.61
N GLY A 232 -13.61 -11.29 2.12
CA GLY A 232 -12.21 -11.57 1.84
C GLY A 232 -11.71 -10.88 0.58
N LEU A 233 -10.77 -9.95 0.73
CA LEU A 233 -10.12 -9.21 -0.36
C LEU A 233 -8.63 -9.47 -0.37
N ASN A 234 -8.03 -9.44 -1.57
CA ASN A 234 -6.57 -9.53 -1.75
C ASN A 234 -5.99 -8.15 -2.05
N PHE A 235 -4.89 -7.85 -1.38
CA PHE A 235 -4.09 -6.64 -1.54
C PHE A 235 -2.67 -7.07 -1.91
N ASP A 236 -2.22 -6.75 -3.13
CA ASP A 236 -0.94 -7.23 -3.61
C ASP A 236 0.07 -6.08 -3.70
N VAL A 237 1.25 -6.29 -3.15
CA VAL A 237 2.45 -5.49 -3.40
C VAL A 237 3.35 -6.29 -4.33
N ASN A 238 3.25 -5.97 -5.63
CA ASN A 238 3.99 -6.64 -6.69
C ASN A 238 5.47 -6.24 -6.67
N HIS A 239 5.75 -5.04 -6.18
CA HIS A 239 7.11 -4.53 -5.96
C HIS A 239 7.11 -3.43 -4.91
N TRP A 240 8.07 -3.47 -3.99
CA TRP A 240 8.44 -2.34 -3.16
C TRP A 240 9.93 -2.38 -2.80
N ALA A 241 10.59 -1.23 -2.93
CA ALA A 241 12.00 -1.08 -2.59
C ALA A 241 12.32 0.34 -2.12
N VAL A 242 13.31 0.46 -1.23
CA VAL A 242 13.84 1.74 -0.73
C VAL A 242 15.30 1.87 -1.14
N THR A 243 15.68 3.05 -1.61
CA THR A 243 17.08 3.46 -1.81
C THR A 243 17.42 4.54 -0.79
N SER A 244 18.43 4.29 0.05
CA SER A 244 18.96 5.24 1.04
C SER A 244 20.48 5.37 0.88
N LYS A 245 20.96 6.57 0.52
CA LYS A 245 22.39 6.88 0.34
C LYS A 245 22.81 8.10 1.15
#